data_caed68b006e26cb734d0be73d3243422
#
_entry.id   caed68b006e26cb734d0be73d3243422
#
_cell.length_a   1.000
_cell.length_b   1.000
_cell.length_c   1.000
_cell.angle_alpha   90.00
_cell.angle_beta   90.00
_cell.angle_gamma   90.00
#
_symmetry.space_group_name_H-M   'P 1'
#
loop_
_entity.id
_entity.type
_entity.pdbx_description
1 polymer ?
#
loop_
_entity_poly.entity_id
_entity_poly.type
_entity_poly.pdbx_seq_one_letter_code
_entity_poly.pdbx_strand_id
1 'polypeptide(L)'
;NIGIMSVGEVVDYPRTIRFEQVTKEWEYTYDTEDPSKVVDSVYVDMKYPAKEGVHFEAFGGENHELVLPANQNGVTVKIVVKREDESLQENARKLELRLLPSDDFETGVPKYVVKKITISDKLERPTVWKDTDYDCATYLGNWSEVKHRFIINAAGEKWDNDCIKLYIKAGPTA
;
A
#
# COMPACT_ATOMS: atom_id res chain seq x y z
N ASN A 1 3.54 7.58 3.44
CA ASN A 1 4.95 7.84 3.81
C ASN A 1 5.68 6.52 4.02
N ILE A 2 6.92 6.45 3.54
CA ILE A 2 7.84 5.33 3.72
C ILE A 2 9.08 5.84 4.43
N GLY A 3 9.45 5.23 5.56
CA GLY A 3 10.72 5.48 6.22
C GLY A 3 11.80 4.56 5.64
N ILE A 4 12.95 5.13 5.29
CA ILE A 4 14.16 4.40 4.90
C ILE A 4 15.20 4.72 5.96
N MET A 5 15.85 3.70 6.49
CA MET A 5 16.87 3.84 7.52
C MET A 5 18.15 3.13 7.10
N SER A 6 19.28 3.77 7.36
CA SER A 6 20.61 3.19 7.19
C SER A 6 21.10 2.57 8.50
N VAL A 7 21.93 1.56 8.37
CA VAL A 7 22.67 0.95 9.47
C VAL A 7 24.15 1.32 9.28
N GLY A 8 24.82 1.72 10.35
CA GLY A 8 26.22 2.17 10.34
C GLY A 8 26.40 3.56 10.92
N GLU A 9 27.55 4.12 10.72
CA GLU A 9 27.89 5.44 11.25
C GLU A 9 27.14 6.55 10.52
N VAL A 10 26.78 7.59 11.29
CA VAL A 10 26.26 8.83 10.75
C VAL A 10 27.42 9.68 10.28
N VAL A 11 27.32 10.18 9.05
CA VAL A 11 28.36 10.99 8.42
C VAL A 11 27.89 12.42 8.21
N ASP A 12 28.80 13.34 8.04
CA ASP A 12 28.60 14.80 7.93
C ASP A 12 28.35 15.29 6.48
N TYR A 13 28.18 14.36 5.55
CA TYR A 13 27.85 14.65 4.14
C TYR A 13 26.55 13.94 3.70
N PRO A 14 25.85 14.45 2.67
CA PRO A 14 24.67 13.79 2.12
C PRO A 14 25.05 12.53 1.37
N ARG A 15 24.18 11.51 1.44
CA ARG A 15 24.36 10.19 0.80
C ARG A 15 23.21 9.86 -0.13
N THR A 16 23.51 9.18 -1.24
CA THR A 16 22.54 8.83 -2.27
C THR A 16 21.95 7.46 -2.03
N ILE A 17 20.61 7.39 -1.94
CA ILE A 17 19.83 6.15 -1.88
C ILE A 17 19.25 5.92 -3.25
N ARG A 18 19.51 4.76 -3.85
CA ARG A 18 18.94 4.34 -5.13
C ARG A 18 17.81 3.33 -4.93
N PHE A 19 16.80 3.42 -5.76
CA PHE A 19 15.70 2.46 -5.75
C PHE A 19 15.20 2.19 -7.17
N GLU A 20 14.46 1.11 -7.32
CA GLU A 20 13.76 0.76 -8.55
C GLU A 20 12.31 0.37 -8.27
N GLN A 21 11.46 0.54 -9.25
CA GLN A 21 10.15 -0.11 -9.24
C GLN A 21 10.28 -1.51 -9.82
N VAL A 22 9.86 -2.51 -9.05
CA VAL A 22 9.78 -3.89 -9.50
C VAL A 22 8.44 -4.10 -10.20
N THR A 23 8.49 -4.54 -11.47
CA THR A 23 7.30 -4.79 -12.30
C THR A 23 7.10 -6.27 -12.60
N LYS A 24 7.94 -7.14 -12.04
CA LYS A 24 7.86 -8.59 -12.20
C LYS A 24 7.68 -9.28 -10.86
N GLU A 25 7.01 -10.41 -10.88
CA GLU A 25 6.79 -11.23 -9.68
C GLU A 25 7.01 -12.71 -9.99
N TRP A 26 7.30 -13.49 -8.93
CA TRP A 26 7.37 -14.94 -9.06
C TRP A 26 5.95 -15.52 -9.02
N GLU A 27 5.62 -16.32 -10.04
CA GLU A 27 4.44 -17.16 -10.06
C GLU A 27 4.88 -18.58 -9.72
N TYR A 28 4.21 -19.17 -8.71
CA TYR A 28 4.55 -20.50 -8.19
C TYR A 28 3.47 -21.49 -8.58
N THR A 29 3.91 -22.65 -9.09
CA THR A 29 3.04 -23.80 -9.30
C THR A 29 3.22 -24.74 -8.13
N TYR A 30 2.13 -25.14 -7.53
CA TYR A 30 2.11 -26.01 -6.37
C TYR A 30 1.74 -27.45 -6.78
N ASP A 31 2.22 -28.41 -6.00
CA ASP A 31 1.86 -29.81 -6.16
C ASP A 31 0.34 -30.01 -5.94
N THR A 32 -0.28 -30.87 -6.75
CA THR A 32 -1.73 -31.10 -6.68
C THR A 32 -2.12 -31.95 -5.47
N GLU A 33 -1.20 -32.76 -4.95
CA GLU A 33 -1.42 -33.63 -3.79
C GLU A 33 -0.96 -32.96 -2.48
N ASP A 34 0.05 -32.08 -2.57
CA ASP A 34 0.58 -31.31 -1.44
C ASP A 34 0.68 -29.81 -1.80
N PRO A 35 -0.37 -29.01 -1.53
CA PRO A 35 -0.38 -27.59 -1.83
C PRO A 35 0.67 -26.74 -1.09
N SER A 36 1.41 -27.32 -0.15
CA SER A 36 2.52 -26.64 0.52
C SER A 36 3.83 -26.73 -0.26
N LYS A 37 3.91 -27.65 -1.23
CA LYS A 37 5.10 -27.93 -2.01
C LYS A 37 5.08 -27.18 -3.33
N VAL A 38 6.05 -26.30 -3.56
CA VAL A 38 6.28 -25.66 -4.84
C VAL A 38 6.97 -26.64 -5.79
N VAL A 39 6.38 -26.87 -6.95
CA VAL A 39 6.92 -27.77 -8.00
C VAL A 39 7.56 -27.00 -9.14
N ASP A 40 7.13 -25.76 -9.39
CA ASP A 40 7.71 -24.89 -10.40
C ASP A 40 7.59 -23.42 -10.00
N SER A 41 8.44 -22.57 -10.58
CA SER A 41 8.35 -21.11 -10.41
C SER A 41 8.84 -20.41 -11.67
N VAL A 42 8.06 -19.42 -12.10
CA VAL A 42 8.37 -18.59 -13.29
C VAL A 42 8.38 -17.12 -12.88
N TYR A 43 9.36 -16.35 -13.39
CA TYR A 43 9.45 -14.93 -13.16
C TYR A 43 8.72 -14.18 -14.28
N VAL A 44 7.52 -13.67 -13.98
CA VAL A 44 6.59 -13.09 -14.97
C VAL A 44 6.34 -11.61 -14.71
N ASP A 45 5.83 -10.90 -15.71
CA ASP A 45 5.38 -9.54 -15.52
C ASP A 45 4.16 -9.50 -14.59
N MET A 46 4.14 -8.55 -13.65
CA MET A 46 2.99 -8.35 -12.76
C MET A 46 1.75 -8.05 -13.60
N LYS A 47 0.64 -8.69 -13.26
CA LYS A 47 -0.63 -8.50 -13.97
C LYS A 47 -1.15 -7.06 -13.87
N TYR A 48 -0.99 -6.43 -12.71
CA TYR A 48 -1.49 -5.08 -12.43
C TYR A 48 -0.42 -4.22 -11.74
N PRO A 49 0.71 -3.88 -12.41
CA PRO A 49 1.70 -3.00 -11.83
C PRO A 49 1.14 -1.56 -11.73
N ALA A 50 1.50 -0.85 -10.69
CA ALA A 50 1.25 0.59 -10.63
C ALA A 50 2.12 1.31 -11.67
N LYS A 51 1.60 2.40 -12.24
CA LYS A 51 2.31 3.22 -13.24
C LYS A 51 2.52 4.61 -12.67
N GLU A 52 3.77 5.08 -12.73
CA GLU A 52 4.11 6.45 -12.40
C GLU A 52 3.36 7.44 -13.30
N GLY A 53 2.97 8.58 -12.75
CA GLY A 53 2.17 9.58 -13.45
C GLY A 53 0.67 9.25 -13.54
N VAL A 54 0.29 7.97 -13.47
CA VAL A 54 -1.11 7.50 -13.53
C VAL A 54 -1.66 7.15 -12.14
N HIS A 55 -0.97 6.27 -11.41
CA HIS A 55 -1.43 5.75 -10.13
C HIS A 55 -0.74 6.40 -8.94
N PHE A 56 0.44 6.98 -9.16
CA PHE A 56 1.19 7.73 -8.16
C PHE A 56 2.05 8.81 -8.84
N GLU A 57 2.40 9.85 -8.11
CA GLU A 57 3.31 10.89 -8.58
C GLU A 57 4.76 10.39 -8.54
N ALA A 58 5.58 10.86 -9.49
CA ALA A 58 7.02 10.64 -9.47
C ALA A 58 7.61 11.09 -8.14
N PHE A 59 8.54 10.34 -7.62
CA PHE A 59 9.30 10.67 -6.42
C PHE A 59 10.75 10.21 -6.58
N GLY A 60 11.65 10.86 -5.84
CA GLY A 60 13.09 10.76 -6.13
C GLY A 60 13.45 11.59 -7.38
N GLY A 61 14.71 11.81 -7.63
CA GLY A 61 15.20 12.52 -8.81
C GLY A 61 15.00 11.75 -10.11
N GLU A 62 15.52 12.29 -11.22
CA GLU A 62 15.39 11.70 -12.57
C GLU A 62 15.88 10.24 -12.67
N ASN A 63 16.76 9.82 -11.76
CA ASN A 63 17.35 8.47 -11.73
C ASN A 63 16.76 7.57 -10.63
N HIS A 64 15.60 7.90 -10.07
CA HIS A 64 15.04 7.24 -8.89
C HIS A 64 16.02 7.24 -7.70
N GLU A 65 16.56 8.40 -7.41
CA GLU A 65 17.50 8.64 -6.33
C GLU A 65 16.89 9.55 -5.26
N LEU A 66 17.19 9.25 -4.01
CA LEU A 66 16.82 10.04 -2.86
C LEU A 66 18.06 10.45 -2.12
N VAL A 67 18.04 11.60 -1.48
CA VAL A 67 19.15 12.07 -0.67
C VAL A 67 18.86 11.81 0.80
N LEU A 68 19.73 11.05 1.45
CA LEU A 68 19.82 11.00 2.91
C LEU A 68 20.66 12.19 3.38
N PRO A 69 20.09 13.15 4.11
CA PRO A 69 20.82 14.33 4.53
C PRO A 69 22.01 14.01 5.43
N ALA A 70 23.01 14.90 5.43
CA ALA A 70 24.12 14.84 6.37
C ALA A 70 23.62 14.75 7.82
N ASN A 71 24.36 14.04 8.65
CA ASN A 71 24.06 13.85 10.07
C ASN A 71 22.70 13.15 10.36
N GLN A 72 22.15 12.42 9.37
CA GLN A 72 20.93 11.64 9.51
C GLN A 72 21.21 10.17 9.23
N ASN A 73 20.44 9.28 9.88
CA ASN A 73 20.45 7.85 9.64
C ASN A 73 19.18 7.36 8.96
N GLY A 74 18.26 8.26 8.60
CA GLY A 74 17.02 7.90 7.93
C GLY A 74 16.37 9.08 7.25
N VAL A 75 15.52 8.77 6.26
CA VAL A 75 14.70 9.72 5.51
C VAL A 75 13.29 9.18 5.33
N THR A 76 12.32 10.07 5.35
CA THR A 76 10.91 9.73 5.07
C THR A 76 10.52 10.22 3.69
N VAL A 77 10.06 9.31 2.86
CA VAL A 77 9.58 9.58 1.50
C VAL A 77 8.06 9.63 1.49
N LYS A 78 7.51 10.69 0.94
CA LYS A 78 6.07 10.82 0.71
C LYS A 78 5.74 10.33 -0.69
N ILE A 79 4.93 9.28 -0.79
CA ILE A 79 4.35 8.83 -2.06
C ILE A 79 2.93 9.39 -2.14
N VAL A 80 2.65 10.15 -3.17
CA VAL A 80 1.32 10.71 -3.47
C VAL A 80 0.62 9.75 -4.43
N VAL A 81 -0.51 9.20 -4.00
CA VAL A 81 -1.31 8.27 -4.77
C VAL A 81 -2.40 9.02 -5.51
N LYS A 82 -2.63 8.69 -6.77
CA LYS A 82 -3.67 9.24 -7.63
C LYS A 82 -4.86 8.29 -7.72
N ARG A 83 -6.07 8.83 -7.81
CA ARG A 83 -7.33 8.09 -7.90
C ARG A 83 -8.08 8.30 -9.23
N GLU A 84 -7.41 8.89 -10.20
CA GLU A 84 -8.03 9.29 -11.49
C GLU A 84 -8.32 8.10 -12.41
N ASP A 85 -7.63 6.97 -12.21
CA ASP A 85 -7.84 5.74 -12.99
C ASP A 85 -9.05 4.96 -12.42
N GLU A 86 -10.17 4.99 -13.13
CA GLU A 86 -11.40 4.28 -12.75
C GLU A 86 -11.20 2.77 -12.60
N SER A 87 -10.21 2.19 -13.29
CA SER A 87 -9.90 0.76 -13.18
C SER A 87 -9.40 0.34 -11.80
N LEU A 88 -9.02 1.29 -10.92
CA LEU A 88 -8.72 1.05 -9.51
C LEU A 88 -9.92 0.55 -8.70
N GLN A 89 -11.14 0.76 -9.20
CA GLN A 89 -12.36 0.25 -8.58
C GLN A 89 -12.53 -1.26 -8.83
N GLU A 90 -11.96 -1.78 -9.91
CA GLU A 90 -12.04 -3.19 -10.26
C GLU A 90 -10.78 -3.95 -9.84
N ASN A 91 -9.61 -3.38 -10.14
CA ASN A 91 -8.32 -4.03 -10.00
C ASN A 91 -7.33 -3.17 -9.19
N ALA A 92 -6.92 -3.69 -8.06
CA ALA A 92 -5.84 -3.08 -7.28
C ALA A 92 -4.52 -3.09 -8.06
N ARG A 93 -3.73 -2.02 -7.95
CA ARG A 93 -2.40 -1.90 -8.54
C ARG A 93 -1.33 -2.20 -7.49
N LYS A 94 -0.31 -2.93 -7.90
CA LYS A 94 0.84 -3.26 -7.05
C LYS A 94 1.97 -2.26 -7.33
N LEU A 95 2.41 -1.53 -6.32
CA LEU A 95 3.63 -0.75 -6.36
C LEU A 95 4.65 -1.44 -5.46
N GLU A 96 5.64 -2.06 -6.04
CA GLU A 96 6.75 -2.68 -5.34
C GLU A 96 8.01 -1.88 -5.61
N LEU A 97 8.65 -1.41 -4.55
CA LEU A 97 9.88 -0.63 -4.59
C LEU A 97 10.99 -1.44 -3.95
N ARG A 98 12.15 -1.48 -4.59
CA ARG A 98 13.35 -2.15 -4.10
C ARG A 98 14.49 -1.16 -3.99
N LEU A 99 15.18 -1.16 -2.85
CA LEU A 99 16.43 -0.43 -2.69
C LEU A 99 17.54 -1.14 -3.47
N LEU A 100 18.35 -0.35 -4.15
CA LEU A 100 19.52 -0.80 -4.90
C LEU A 100 20.80 -0.35 -4.19
N PRO A 101 21.95 -1.02 -4.43
CA PRO A 101 23.24 -0.50 -4.00
C PRO A 101 23.54 0.83 -4.69
N SER A 102 24.27 1.68 -4.01
CA SER A 102 24.80 2.94 -4.52
C SER A 102 26.26 3.06 -4.13
N ASP A 103 26.90 4.17 -4.47
CA ASP A 103 28.29 4.42 -4.03
C ASP A 103 28.37 4.62 -2.51
N ASP A 104 27.26 4.99 -1.87
CA ASP A 104 27.18 5.28 -0.44
C ASP A 104 26.61 4.11 0.40
N PHE A 105 25.91 3.18 -0.24
CA PHE A 105 25.21 2.10 0.47
C PHE A 105 25.30 0.77 -0.26
N GLU A 106 25.58 -0.27 0.50
CA GLU A 106 25.31 -1.65 0.09
C GLU A 106 23.86 -2.03 0.36
N THR A 107 23.39 -3.10 -0.30
CA THR A 107 22.06 -3.65 -0.04
C THR A 107 21.99 -4.20 1.39
N GLY A 108 20.98 -3.79 2.11
CA GLY A 108 20.69 -4.29 3.43
C GLY A 108 20.07 -5.70 3.43
N VAL A 109 19.48 -6.08 4.55
CA VAL A 109 18.82 -7.40 4.69
C VAL A 109 17.68 -7.54 3.67
N PRO A 110 17.64 -8.61 2.85
CA PRO A 110 16.67 -8.77 1.76
C PRO A 110 15.19 -8.52 2.15
N LYS A 111 14.82 -8.92 3.35
CA LYS A 111 13.47 -8.73 3.89
C LYS A 111 13.06 -7.26 4.02
N TYR A 112 14.02 -6.35 4.22
CA TYR A 112 13.76 -4.94 4.54
C TYR A 112 14.06 -3.98 3.38
N VAL A 113 14.65 -4.47 2.28
CA VAL A 113 14.98 -3.65 1.11
C VAL A 113 13.83 -3.54 0.10
N VAL A 114 12.75 -4.24 0.33
CA VAL A 114 11.55 -4.21 -0.54
C VAL A 114 10.36 -3.67 0.22
N LYS A 115 9.63 -2.72 -0.42
CA LYS A 115 8.36 -2.21 0.08
C LYS A 115 7.26 -2.46 -0.93
N LYS A 116 6.20 -3.17 -0.49
CA LYS A 116 5.01 -3.43 -1.29
C LYS A 116 3.87 -2.52 -0.85
N ILE A 117 3.23 -1.88 -1.81
CA ILE A 117 2.08 -1.00 -1.61
C ILE A 117 0.99 -1.44 -2.58
N THR A 118 -0.22 -1.59 -2.07
CA THR A 118 -1.41 -1.85 -2.88
C THR A 118 -2.19 -0.55 -3.01
N ILE A 119 -2.47 -0.14 -4.25
CA ILE A 119 -3.26 1.03 -4.59
C ILE A 119 -4.60 0.54 -5.12
N SER A 120 -5.70 0.89 -4.47
CA SER A 120 -7.05 0.47 -4.84
C SER A 120 -8.05 1.56 -4.47
N ASP A 121 -9.09 1.71 -5.28
CA ASP A 121 -10.27 2.51 -4.98
C ASP A 121 -11.53 1.63 -4.76
N LYS A 122 -11.31 0.33 -4.59
CA LYS A 122 -12.38 -0.61 -4.29
C LYS A 122 -12.82 -0.43 -2.84
N LEU A 123 -14.11 -0.22 -2.66
CA LEU A 123 -14.69 -0.19 -1.33
C LEU A 123 -14.91 -1.61 -0.83
N GLU A 124 -14.25 -1.94 0.28
CA GLU A 124 -14.49 -3.19 1.00
C GLU A 124 -15.54 -2.97 2.08
N ARG A 125 -16.30 -4.04 2.36
CA ARG A 125 -17.27 -3.98 3.45
C ARG A 125 -16.54 -3.88 4.79
N PRO A 126 -16.82 -2.84 5.60
CA PRO A 126 -16.32 -2.78 6.97
C PRO A 126 -16.70 -4.03 7.76
N THR A 127 -15.77 -4.59 8.53
CA THR A 127 -16.04 -5.82 9.30
C THR A 127 -17.16 -5.60 10.31
N VAL A 128 -17.21 -4.43 10.92
CA VAL A 128 -18.25 -4.02 11.88
C VAL A 128 -19.65 -3.89 11.26
N TRP A 129 -19.81 -3.93 9.94
CA TRP A 129 -21.12 -3.90 9.32
C TRP A 129 -22.00 -5.12 9.67
N LYS A 130 -21.37 -6.23 9.98
CA LYS A 130 -22.02 -7.48 10.44
C LYS A 130 -21.90 -7.71 11.95
N ASP A 131 -21.26 -6.78 12.65
CA ASP A 131 -21.05 -6.91 14.09
C ASP A 131 -22.38 -6.60 14.81
N THR A 132 -22.80 -7.48 15.67
CA THR A 132 -24.03 -7.32 16.47
C THR A 132 -23.94 -6.16 17.46
N ASP A 133 -22.71 -5.80 17.89
CA ASP A 133 -22.48 -4.72 18.82
C ASP A 133 -22.69 -3.33 18.20
N TYR A 134 -22.61 -3.24 16.88
CA TYR A 134 -22.75 -1.97 16.13
C TYR A 134 -24.03 -1.89 15.30
N ASP A 135 -24.74 -2.97 15.15
CA ASP A 135 -26.06 -3.08 14.51
C ASP A 135 -26.26 -2.29 13.18
N CYS A 136 -25.15 -2.10 12.43
CA CYS A 136 -25.20 -1.40 11.16
C CYS A 136 -26.21 -2.00 10.19
N ALA A 137 -26.35 -3.33 10.20
CA ALA A 137 -27.26 -4.04 9.31
C ALA A 137 -28.72 -3.69 9.61
N THR A 138 -29.10 -3.44 10.85
CA THR A 138 -30.47 -3.03 11.21
C THR A 138 -30.78 -1.61 10.73
N TYR A 139 -29.84 -0.66 10.90
CA TYR A 139 -30.07 0.73 10.50
C TYR A 139 -29.85 0.97 9.00
N LEU A 140 -28.82 0.37 8.43
CA LEU A 140 -28.40 0.58 7.05
C LEU A 140 -28.75 -0.58 6.12
N GLY A 141 -29.25 -1.69 6.65
CA GLY A 141 -29.52 -2.91 5.91
C GLY A 141 -28.27 -3.61 5.39
N ASN A 142 -28.43 -4.56 4.50
CA ASN A 142 -27.31 -5.28 3.92
C ASN A 142 -26.33 -4.34 3.21
N TRP A 143 -25.04 -4.60 3.40
CA TRP A 143 -24.00 -3.83 2.74
C TRP A 143 -24.03 -4.04 1.21
N SER A 144 -23.84 -2.96 0.48
CA SER A 144 -23.44 -2.97 -0.93
C SER A 144 -22.46 -1.83 -1.18
N GLU A 145 -21.59 -2.00 -2.17
CA GLU A 145 -20.62 -0.97 -2.53
C GLU A 145 -21.30 0.36 -2.91
N VAL A 146 -22.37 0.29 -3.69
CA VAL A 146 -23.15 1.47 -4.11
C VAL A 146 -23.69 2.24 -2.90
N LYS A 147 -24.27 1.52 -1.93
CA LYS A 147 -24.76 2.11 -0.69
C LYS A 147 -23.64 2.73 0.13
N HIS A 148 -22.53 2.02 0.28
CA HIS A 148 -21.38 2.52 1.04
C HIS A 148 -20.80 3.78 0.39
N ARG A 149 -20.63 3.79 -0.93
CA ARG A 149 -20.19 4.96 -1.68
C ARG A 149 -21.15 6.15 -1.55
N PHE A 150 -22.45 5.89 -1.59
CA PHE A 150 -23.47 6.92 -1.34
C PHE A 150 -23.35 7.52 0.07
N ILE A 151 -23.18 6.69 1.09
CA ILE A 151 -23.04 7.14 2.49
C ILE A 151 -21.77 7.99 2.65
N ILE A 152 -20.63 7.54 2.09
CA ILE A 152 -19.38 8.30 2.10
C ILE A 152 -19.57 9.68 1.47
N ASN A 153 -20.20 9.74 0.31
CA ASN A 153 -20.44 11.01 -0.40
C ASN A 153 -21.41 11.93 0.35
N ALA A 154 -22.44 11.36 0.97
CA ALA A 154 -23.44 12.15 1.70
C ALA A 154 -22.93 12.64 3.07
N ALA A 155 -22.15 11.84 3.76
CA ALA A 155 -21.63 12.17 5.09
C ALA A 155 -20.29 12.93 5.06
N GLY A 156 -19.54 12.85 3.96
CA GLY A 156 -18.19 13.39 3.86
C GLY A 156 -17.13 12.64 4.66
N GLU A 157 -17.47 11.45 5.15
CA GLU A 157 -16.66 10.63 6.03
C GLU A 157 -16.36 9.28 5.38
N LYS A 158 -15.24 8.64 5.75
CA LYS A 158 -14.80 7.37 5.13
C LYS A 158 -15.73 6.18 5.38
N TRP A 159 -16.50 6.21 6.42
CA TRP A 159 -17.38 5.11 6.86
C TRP A 159 -16.68 3.74 6.94
N ASP A 160 -15.42 3.76 7.34
CA ASP A 160 -14.63 2.58 7.67
C ASP A 160 -14.97 2.06 9.09
N ASN A 161 -14.27 1.01 9.53
CA ASN A 161 -14.50 0.42 10.84
C ASN A 161 -14.41 1.43 11.98
N ASP A 162 -13.46 2.34 11.93
CA ASP A 162 -13.21 3.31 13.01
C ASP A 162 -14.30 4.39 13.04
N CYS A 163 -14.69 4.89 11.87
CA CYS A 163 -15.77 5.84 11.72
C CYS A 163 -17.10 5.25 12.21
N ILE A 164 -17.45 4.03 11.76
CA ILE A 164 -18.67 3.36 12.18
C ILE A 164 -18.71 3.14 13.70
N LYS A 165 -17.61 2.70 14.30
CA LYS A 165 -17.50 2.51 15.75
C LYS A 165 -17.72 3.81 16.51
N LEU A 166 -17.24 4.93 15.96
CA LEU A 166 -17.40 6.23 16.59
C LEU A 166 -18.87 6.66 16.61
N TYR A 167 -19.55 6.55 15.45
CA TYR A 167 -20.93 7.04 15.32
C TYR A 167 -21.97 6.13 15.96
N ILE A 168 -21.80 4.83 15.89
CA ILE A 168 -22.79 3.89 16.41
C ILE A 168 -22.60 3.65 17.91
N LYS A 169 -21.37 3.69 18.43
CA LYS A 169 -21.11 3.63 19.86
C LYS A 169 -21.61 4.86 20.62
N ALA A 170 -21.79 5.97 19.93
CA ALA A 170 -22.45 7.16 20.41
C ALA A 170 -23.97 7.10 20.29
N GLY A 171 -24.55 5.88 20.20
CA GLY A 171 -25.98 5.65 20.08
C GLY A 171 -26.80 6.59 20.98
N PRO A 172 -28.06 6.89 20.65
CA PRO A 172 -28.80 7.95 21.27
C PRO A 172 -28.75 7.83 22.80
N THR A 173 -28.07 8.77 23.42
CA THR A 173 -28.22 9.00 24.86
C THR A 173 -29.70 9.31 25.09
N ALA A 174 -30.39 8.33 25.68
CA ALA A 174 -31.77 8.50 26.11
C ALA A 174 -31.92 9.69 27.06
#